data_a6451d8a64916dc848a6e5b534b203a1
#
_entry.id   a6451d8a64916dc848a6e5b534b203a1
#
_cell.length_a   1.000
_cell.length_b   1.000
_cell.length_c   1.000
_cell.angle_alpha   90.00
_cell.angle_beta   90.00
_cell.angle_gamma   90.00
#
_symmetry.space_group_name_H-M   'P 1'
#
loop_
_entity.id
_entity.type
_entity.pdbx_description
1 polymer ?
#
loop_
_entity_poly.entity_id
_entity_poly.type
_entity_poly.pdbx_seq_one_letter_code
_entity_poly.pdbx_strand_id
1 'polypeptide(L)'
;MHIVRIHQPGGPEALQLEQVAEPTPKSGEVRIKAMAIGVGRPDVLMRQGIYKWMPPLPATPGAELSGVIDQVGEGVGPERIGQRVLISSRDLPQRGGCYVQSIAVPHSKPYVLTDSISFQDAVSLPNLQLALALLQAANLNPNAEKRALLITGAAGGVAGMLSQLAKTHGFQTIGTARTPIKRDFALANGFDVVLDSNPESLYEDVMKATAGLGVNLAYDHLGGAYLPAYIRSLSSLGTAISYNVITGQPSVDVFSVMRELLSKSLGVRCFSMHTFDENESNRRQLMQQAIDSMASGKIRAPLPTVMSLNEVVQAHIILDKGETLGKIVLNPQ
;
A
#
# COMPACT_ATOMS: atom_id res chain seq x y z
N MET A 1 10.40 19.32 -18.66
CA MET A 1 10.38 18.50 -17.47
C MET A 1 10.70 17.05 -17.79
N HIS A 2 11.17 16.28 -16.81
CA HIS A 2 11.35 14.84 -16.97
C HIS A 2 10.05 14.08 -16.66
N ILE A 3 9.86 12.98 -17.41
CA ILE A 3 8.76 12.03 -17.30
C ILE A 3 9.29 10.61 -17.54
N VAL A 4 8.74 9.61 -16.85
CA VAL A 4 9.06 8.22 -17.14
C VAL A 4 7.94 7.61 -17.98
N ARG A 5 8.29 6.95 -19.08
CA ARG A 5 7.34 6.29 -19.97
C ARG A 5 7.68 4.82 -20.19
N ILE A 6 6.62 4.08 -20.51
CA ILE A 6 6.65 2.70 -20.96
C ILE A 6 6.10 2.70 -22.38
N HIS A 7 6.92 2.40 -23.37
CA HIS A 7 6.48 2.24 -24.78
C HIS A 7 6.03 0.81 -25.04
N GLN A 8 6.68 -0.16 -24.42
CA GLN A 8 6.36 -1.57 -24.47
C GLN A 8 6.50 -2.18 -23.08
N PRO A 9 5.56 -3.05 -22.65
CA PRO A 9 5.69 -3.75 -21.38
C PRO A 9 6.96 -4.60 -21.32
N GLY A 10 7.58 -4.69 -20.13
CA GLY A 10 8.82 -5.44 -19.97
C GLY A 10 9.37 -5.45 -18.55
N GLY A 11 10.65 -5.74 -18.45
CA GLY A 11 11.45 -5.65 -17.23
C GLY A 11 11.68 -4.20 -16.80
N PRO A 12 12.46 -3.97 -15.74
CA PRO A 12 12.75 -2.62 -15.24
C PRO A 12 13.29 -1.65 -16.31
N GLU A 13 14.01 -2.16 -17.30
CA GLU A 13 14.56 -1.42 -18.44
C GLU A 13 13.50 -0.84 -19.40
N ALA A 14 12.25 -1.30 -19.30
CA ALA A 14 11.14 -0.72 -20.05
C ALA A 14 10.76 0.69 -19.58
N LEU A 15 11.22 1.12 -18.40
CA LEU A 15 11.04 2.45 -17.86
C LEU A 15 12.05 3.40 -18.50
N GLN A 16 11.57 4.30 -19.36
CA GLN A 16 12.41 5.25 -20.09
C GLN A 16 12.18 6.67 -19.58
N LEU A 17 13.27 7.33 -19.19
CA LEU A 17 13.23 8.74 -18.80
C LEU A 17 13.26 9.60 -20.07
N GLU A 18 12.28 10.46 -20.22
CA GLU A 18 12.14 11.37 -21.36
C GLU A 18 12.03 12.81 -20.91
N GLN A 19 12.34 13.73 -21.81
CA GLN A 19 12.16 15.16 -21.61
C GLN A 19 10.97 15.64 -22.45
N VAL A 20 10.02 16.29 -21.80
CA VAL A 20 8.82 16.85 -22.44
C VAL A 20 8.56 18.29 -21.97
N ALA A 21 7.70 19.02 -22.65
CA ALA A 21 7.22 20.32 -22.17
C ALA A 21 6.45 20.16 -20.85
N GLU A 22 6.52 21.17 -19.99
CA GLU A 22 5.66 21.19 -18.79
C GLU A 22 4.20 21.30 -19.17
N PRO A 23 3.28 20.60 -18.47
CA PRO A 23 1.86 20.71 -18.74
C PRO A 23 1.35 22.10 -18.30
N THR A 24 0.50 22.70 -19.15
CA THR A 24 -0.28 23.88 -18.79
C THR A 24 -1.66 23.43 -18.34
N PRO A 25 -2.13 23.81 -17.14
CA PRO A 25 -3.46 23.39 -16.67
C PRO A 25 -4.56 24.00 -17.53
N LYS A 26 -5.52 23.18 -17.96
CA LYS A 26 -6.71 23.61 -18.69
C LYS A 26 -7.73 24.24 -17.73
N SER A 27 -8.85 24.74 -18.29
CA SER A 27 -10.00 25.19 -17.49
C SER A 27 -10.42 24.08 -16.52
N GLY A 28 -10.58 24.41 -15.24
CA GLY A 28 -10.94 23.46 -14.16
C GLY A 28 -9.79 22.59 -13.66
N GLU A 29 -8.55 22.77 -14.12
CA GLU A 29 -7.40 21.99 -13.69
C GLU A 29 -6.44 22.80 -12.80
N VAL A 30 -5.59 22.10 -12.07
CA VAL A 30 -4.42 22.62 -11.36
C VAL A 30 -3.17 21.90 -11.83
N ARG A 31 -2.04 22.62 -11.89
CA ARG A 31 -0.73 22.00 -12.06
C ARG A 31 -0.08 21.81 -10.69
N ILE A 32 0.50 20.64 -10.49
CA ILE A 32 1.20 20.28 -9.26
C ILE A 32 2.66 20.01 -9.60
N LYS A 33 3.56 20.78 -8.99
CA LYS A 33 5.00 20.51 -8.99
C LYS A 33 5.27 19.38 -7.99
N ALA A 34 5.81 18.27 -8.48
CA ALA A 34 6.12 17.10 -7.67
C ALA A 34 7.26 17.38 -6.69
N MET A 35 7.11 16.91 -5.45
CA MET A 35 8.12 16.97 -4.40
C MET A 35 8.53 15.58 -3.94
N ALA A 36 7.64 14.59 -4.03
CA ALA A 36 7.94 13.18 -3.81
C ALA A 36 6.97 12.31 -4.62
N ILE A 37 7.47 11.16 -5.08
CA ILE A 37 6.72 10.18 -5.87
C ILE A 37 6.89 8.82 -5.21
N GLY A 38 5.79 8.12 -4.93
CA GLY A 38 5.85 6.78 -4.36
C GLY A 38 6.03 5.71 -5.44
N VAL A 39 6.83 4.69 -5.12
CA VAL A 39 6.97 3.47 -5.94
C VAL A 39 6.21 2.33 -5.28
N GLY A 40 5.38 1.62 -6.04
CA GLY A 40 4.55 0.57 -5.52
C GLY A 40 4.28 -0.59 -6.49
N ARG A 41 3.61 -1.61 -6.00
CA ARG A 41 3.28 -2.80 -6.80
C ARG A 41 2.43 -2.48 -8.04
N PRO A 42 1.46 -1.54 -8.02
CA PRO A 42 0.72 -1.17 -9.23
C PRO A 42 1.63 -0.71 -10.38
N ASP A 43 2.71 -0.01 -10.07
CA ASP A 43 3.66 0.50 -11.07
C ASP A 43 4.44 -0.64 -11.74
N VAL A 44 4.79 -1.68 -10.97
CA VAL A 44 5.37 -2.91 -11.51
C VAL A 44 4.39 -3.61 -12.46
N LEU A 45 3.12 -3.73 -12.06
CA LEU A 45 2.10 -4.36 -12.89
C LEU A 45 1.84 -3.57 -14.19
N MET A 46 1.87 -2.22 -14.12
CA MET A 46 1.79 -1.36 -15.31
C MET A 46 2.99 -1.60 -16.22
N ARG A 47 4.20 -1.59 -15.67
CA ARG A 47 5.42 -1.85 -16.45
C ARG A 47 5.38 -3.21 -17.14
N GLN A 48 4.86 -4.23 -16.47
CA GLN A 48 4.71 -5.60 -16.99
C GLN A 48 3.53 -5.74 -17.98
N GLY A 49 2.68 -4.71 -18.14
CA GLY A 49 1.51 -4.75 -19.01
C GLY A 49 0.36 -5.64 -18.51
N ILE A 50 0.38 -6.05 -17.24
CA ILE A 50 -0.63 -6.92 -16.62
C ILE A 50 -1.51 -6.20 -15.60
N TYR A 51 -1.39 -4.88 -15.51
CA TYR A 51 -2.28 -4.09 -14.66
C TYR A 51 -3.67 -4.03 -15.26
N LYS A 52 -4.68 -4.44 -14.52
CA LYS A 52 -6.08 -4.53 -15.02
C LYS A 52 -6.60 -3.21 -15.60
N TRP A 53 -6.14 -2.09 -15.08
CA TRP A 53 -6.51 -0.73 -15.52
C TRP A 53 -5.34 -0.04 -16.24
N MET A 54 -4.64 -0.80 -17.07
CA MET A 54 -3.49 -0.30 -17.82
C MET A 54 -3.87 0.93 -18.66
N PRO A 55 -3.18 2.07 -18.50
CA PRO A 55 -3.37 3.19 -19.41
C PRO A 55 -2.86 2.85 -20.81
N PRO A 56 -3.34 3.53 -21.86
CA PRO A 56 -2.83 3.35 -23.23
C PRO A 56 -1.32 3.61 -23.33
N LEU A 57 -0.64 2.84 -24.15
CA LEU A 57 0.79 3.06 -24.45
C LEU A 57 0.95 4.21 -25.49
N PRO A 58 2.00 5.03 -25.38
CA PRO A 58 3.01 5.04 -24.31
C PRO A 58 2.43 5.51 -22.98
N ALA A 59 2.62 4.72 -21.93
CA ALA A 59 2.04 4.95 -20.62
C ALA A 59 3.06 5.53 -19.64
N THR A 60 2.62 6.44 -18.78
CA THR A 60 3.40 6.92 -17.63
C THR A 60 2.91 6.20 -16.38
N PRO A 61 3.75 5.40 -15.71
CA PRO A 61 3.37 4.80 -14.42
C PRO A 61 3.34 5.84 -13.29
N GLY A 62 3.16 5.36 -12.07
CA GLY A 62 3.13 6.18 -10.86
C GLY A 62 1.74 6.23 -10.25
N ALA A 63 1.58 5.54 -9.12
CA ALA A 63 0.32 5.45 -8.40
C ALA A 63 0.07 6.64 -7.47
N GLU A 64 1.11 7.28 -6.97
CA GLU A 64 1.00 8.40 -6.04
C GLU A 64 2.12 9.43 -6.23
N LEU A 65 1.74 10.69 -5.99
CA LEU A 65 2.62 11.86 -6.04
C LEU A 65 2.17 12.88 -4.99
N SER A 66 3.10 13.46 -4.26
CA SER A 66 2.85 14.61 -3.40
C SER A 66 3.64 15.82 -3.90
N GLY A 67 3.07 17.01 -3.72
CA GLY A 67 3.70 18.22 -4.22
C GLY A 67 2.92 19.48 -3.85
N VAL A 68 3.21 20.56 -4.59
CA VAL A 68 2.61 21.88 -4.38
C VAL A 68 1.90 22.30 -5.65
N ILE A 69 0.70 22.84 -5.53
CA ILE A 69 -0.01 23.49 -6.64
C ILE A 69 0.76 24.76 -6.99
N ASP A 70 1.31 24.82 -8.19
CA ASP A 70 2.10 25.96 -8.66
C ASP A 70 1.40 26.79 -9.74
N GLN A 71 0.35 26.23 -10.38
CA GLN A 71 -0.45 26.95 -11.37
C GLN A 71 -1.90 26.44 -11.35
N VAL A 72 -2.83 27.35 -11.65
CA VAL A 72 -4.27 27.05 -11.79
C VAL A 72 -4.76 27.41 -13.19
N GLY A 73 -5.69 26.61 -13.73
CA GLY A 73 -6.41 26.89 -14.96
C GLY A 73 -7.60 27.82 -14.74
N GLU A 74 -8.22 28.22 -15.84
CA GLU A 74 -9.41 29.06 -15.82
C GLU A 74 -10.53 28.41 -14.96
N GLY A 75 -11.24 29.24 -14.16
CA GLY A 75 -12.31 28.78 -13.29
C GLY A 75 -11.85 28.17 -11.96
N VAL A 76 -10.54 28.11 -11.70
CA VAL A 76 -9.99 27.67 -10.40
C VAL A 76 -9.44 28.88 -9.65
N GLY A 77 -9.80 29.02 -8.37
CA GLY A 77 -9.39 30.14 -7.53
C GLY A 77 -7.86 30.17 -7.29
N PRO A 78 -7.23 31.36 -7.37
CA PRO A 78 -5.78 31.49 -7.21
C PRO A 78 -5.28 31.17 -5.79
N GLU A 79 -6.14 31.12 -4.79
CA GLU A 79 -5.85 30.71 -3.41
C GLU A 79 -5.42 29.25 -3.30
N ARG A 80 -5.60 28.47 -4.37
CA ARG A 80 -5.10 27.11 -4.48
C ARG A 80 -3.58 27.04 -4.69
N ILE A 81 -2.97 28.11 -5.24
CA ILE A 81 -1.52 28.18 -5.45
C ILE A 81 -0.82 28.15 -4.09
N GLY A 82 0.22 27.33 -3.99
CA GLY A 82 0.95 27.07 -2.74
C GLY A 82 0.37 25.95 -1.87
N GLN A 83 -0.82 25.44 -2.16
CA GLN A 83 -1.37 24.32 -1.40
C GLN A 83 -0.53 23.06 -1.57
N ARG A 84 -0.21 22.44 -0.44
CA ARG A 84 0.45 21.13 -0.36
C ARG A 84 -0.60 20.04 -0.61
N VAL A 85 -0.32 19.12 -1.51
CA VAL A 85 -1.32 18.13 -1.94
C VAL A 85 -0.72 16.75 -2.17
N LEU A 86 -1.59 15.74 -2.08
CA LEU A 86 -1.36 14.36 -2.53
C LEU A 86 -2.26 14.07 -3.74
N ILE A 87 -1.71 13.41 -4.74
CA ILE A 87 -2.43 12.72 -5.80
C ILE A 87 -2.37 11.21 -5.57
N SER A 88 -3.53 10.58 -5.61
CA SER A 88 -3.65 9.14 -5.84
C SER A 88 -4.17 8.92 -7.25
N SER A 89 -3.46 8.16 -8.07
CA SER A 89 -3.88 7.89 -9.44
C SER A 89 -5.20 7.11 -9.52
N ARG A 90 -5.64 6.54 -8.41
CA ARG A 90 -6.96 5.90 -8.30
C ARG A 90 -8.11 6.89 -8.51
N ASP A 91 -7.88 8.17 -8.23
CA ASP A 91 -8.87 9.24 -8.39
C ASP A 91 -8.77 9.93 -9.75
N LEU A 92 -7.78 9.56 -10.57
CA LEU A 92 -7.61 10.10 -11.91
C LEU A 92 -8.36 9.25 -12.95
N PRO A 93 -8.74 9.85 -14.10
CA PRO A 93 -9.39 9.12 -15.20
C PRO A 93 -8.55 7.96 -15.73
N GLN A 94 -7.22 8.14 -15.73
CA GLN A 94 -6.26 7.08 -16.05
C GLN A 94 -5.46 6.74 -14.81
N ARG A 95 -5.33 5.45 -14.53
CA ARG A 95 -4.55 4.95 -13.40
C ARG A 95 -3.07 4.96 -13.76
N GLY A 96 -2.30 5.86 -13.16
CA GLY A 96 -0.91 6.14 -13.46
C GLY A 96 -0.67 7.63 -13.58
N GLY A 97 0.45 8.00 -14.20
CA GLY A 97 0.77 9.40 -14.52
C GLY A 97 1.61 10.14 -13.49
N CYS A 98 1.97 9.52 -12.36
CA CYS A 98 2.67 10.22 -11.28
C CYS A 98 4.22 10.18 -11.39
N TYR A 99 4.81 9.43 -12.31
CA TYR A 99 6.27 9.43 -12.50
C TYR A 99 6.72 10.62 -13.37
N VAL A 100 6.52 11.81 -12.82
CA VAL A 100 6.72 13.10 -13.51
C VAL A 100 7.22 14.18 -12.57
N GLN A 101 7.86 15.21 -13.10
CA GLN A 101 8.22 16.42 -12.33
C GLN A 101 7.03 17.35 -12.09
N SER A 102 6.06 17.36 -13.01
CA SER A 102 4.82 18.17 -12.88
C SER A 102 3.65 17.45 -13.53
N ILE A 103 2.45 17.57 -12.95
CA ILE A 103 1.22 16.97 -13.46
C ILE A 103 0.09 18.00 -13.45
N ALA A 104 -0.73 18.03 -14.52
CA ALA A 104 -2.00 18.78 -14.54
C ALA A 104 -3.17 17.82 -14.32
N VAL A 105 -4.06 18.14 -13.39
CA VAL A 105 -5.18 17.28 -12.99
C VAL A 105 -6.42 18.14 -12.67
N PRO A 106 -7.65 17.61 -12.75
CA PRO A 106 -8.84 18.32 -12.30
C PRO A 106 -8.68 18.81 -10.86
N HIS A 107 -9.03 20.06 -10.58
CA HIS A 107 -8.81 20.72 -9.30
C HIS A 107 -9.47 20.01 -8.09
N SER A 108 -10.49 19.18 -8.35
CA SER A 108 -11.22 18.42 -7.32
C SER A 108 -10.51 17.14 -6.88
N LYS A 109 -9.47 16.68 -7.60
CA LYS A 109 -8.84 15.37 -7.35
C LYS A 109 -7.75 15.38 -6.28
N PRO A 110 -6.91 16.43 -6.14
CA PRO A 110 -5.90 16.49 -5.10
C PRO A 110 -6.50 16.45 -3.69
N TYR A 111 -5.81 15.76 -2.78
CA TYR A 111 -6.06 15.80 -1.34
C TYR A 111 -5.15 16.86 -0.73
N VAL A 112 -5.73 17.79 0.03
CA VAL A 112 -4.95 18.82 0.74
C VAL A 112 -4.22 18.19 1.91
N LEU A 113 -2.94 18.51 2.05
CA LEU A 113 -2.08 18.05 3.14
C LEU A 113 -1.86 19.15 4.17
N THR A 114 -1.77 18.79 5.43
CA THR A 114 -1.33 19.68 6.51
C THR A 114 0.19 19.82 6.50
N ASP A 115 0.71 20.88 7.10
CA ASP A 115 2.16 21.13 7.18
C ASP A 115 2.90 20.09 8.02
N SER A 116 2.19 19.39 8.91
CA SER A 116 2.76 18.33 9.76
C SER A 116 3.15 17.05 9.00
N ILE A 117 2.66 16.87 7.76
CA ILE A 117 2.98 15.71 6.94
C ILE A 117 4.05 16.10 5.91
N SER A 118 5.21 15.44 5.94
CA SER A 118 6.22 15.65 4.90
C SER A 118 5.73 15.13 3.54
N PHE A 119 6.28 15.64 2.43
CA PHE A 119 5.94 15.11 1.09
C PHE A 119 6.33 13.64 0.94
N GLN A 120 7.44 13.21 1.56
CA GLN A 120 7.88 11.82 1.52
C GLN A 120 6.93 10.90 2.31
N ASP A 121 6.40 11.35 3.45
CA ASP A 121 5.41 10.58 4.21
C ASP A 121 4.07 10.54 3.49
N ALA A 122 3.68 11.64 2.84
CA ALA A 122 2.40 11.76 2.15
C ALA A 122 2.19 10.70 1.07
N VAL A 123 3.24 10.28 0.33
CA VAL A 123 3.12 9.21 -0.66
C VAL A 123 2.95 7.82 -0.03
N SER A 124 2.96 7.71 1.29
CA SER A 124 2.58 6.50 2.02
C SER A 124 1.10 6.49 2.45
N LEU A 125 0.37 7.61 2.32
CA LEU A 125 -1.05 7.69 2.66
C LEU A 125 -1.94 6.69 1.91
N PRO A 126 -1.71 6.37 0.63
CA PRO A 126 -2.46 5.30 -0.03
C PRO A 126 -2.28 3.91 0.62
N ASN A 127 -1.11 3.63 1.20
CA ASN A 127 -0.89 2.42 1.99
C ASN A 127 -1.69 2.44 3.30
N LEU A 128 -1.75 3.60 3.97
CA LEU A 128 -2.55 3.78 5.19
C LEU A 128 -4.05 3.69 4.88
N GLN A 129 -4.50 4.26 3.76
CA GLN A 129 -5.88 4.11 3.28
C GLN A 129 -6.25 2.63 3.09
N LEU A 130 -5.35 1.84 2.46
CA LEU A 130 -5.56 0.39 2.32
C LEU A 130 -5.59 -0.30 3.69
N ALA A 131 -4.70 0.06 4.62
CA ALA A 131 -4.66 -0.54 5.96
C ALA A 131 -5.96 -0.26 6.74
N LEU A 132 -6.51 0.97 6.66
CA LEU A 132 -7.81 1.32 7.22
C LEU A 132 -8.94 0.47 6.63
N ALA A 133 -8.98 0.35 5.31
CA ALA A 133 -9.99 -0.44 4.61
C ALA A 133 -9.91 -1.93 4.97
N LEU A 134 -8.70 -2.48 5.09
CA LEU A 134 -8.47 -3.86 5.53
C LEU A 134 -8.97 -4.11 6.95
N LEU A 135 -8.72 -3.17 7.86
CA LEU A 135 -9.19 -3.28 9.24
C LEU A 135 -10.73 -3.18 9.33
N GLN A 136 -11.34 -2.29 8.55
CA GLN A 136 -12.80 -2.18 8.46
C GLN A 136 -13.46 -3.42 7.85
N ALA A 137 -12.77 -4.10 6.92
CA ALA A 137 -13.27 -5.33 6.30
C ALA A 137 -13.26 -6.53 7.25
N ALA A 138 -12.60 -6.43 8.40
CA ALA A 138 -12.51 -7.53 9.35
C ALA A 138 -13.79 -7.67 10.18
N ASN A 139 -14.33 -8.89 10.25
CA ASN A 139 -15.39 -9.22 11.21
C ASN A 139 -14.72 -9.52 12.56
N LEU A 140 -14.62 -8.50 13.41
CA LEU A 140 -14.03 -8.67 14.74
C LEU A 140 -15.01 -9.40 15.66
N ASN A 141 -14.54 -10.48 16.33
CA ASN A 141 -15.27 -11.04 17.44
C ASN A 141 -15.20 -10.07 18.64
N PRO A 142 -16.31 -9.45 19.05
CA PRO A 142 -16.31 -8.46 20.15
C PRO A 142 -15.95 -9.09 21.50
N ASN A 143 -16.13 -10.39 21.66
CA ASN A 143 -15.95 -11.13 22.92
C ASN A 143 -14.56 -11.79 23.04
N ALA A 144 -13.64 -11.53 22.12
CA ALA A 144 -12.29 -12.07 22.23
C ALA A 144 -11.54 -11.43 23.41
N GLU A 145 -11.19 -12.23 24.41
CA GLU A 145 -10.45 -11.76 25.60
C GLU A 145 -9.03 -11.29 25.25
N LYS A 146 -8.37 -12.00 24.35
CA LYS A 146 -7.04 -11.63 23.80
C LYS A 146 -7.18 -11.49 22.30
N ARG A 147 -6.72 -10.35 21.78
CA ARG A 147 -6.76 -10.05 20.35
C ARG A 147 -5.36 -10.06 19.79
N ALA A 148 -5.13 -10.96 18.86
CA ALA A 148 -3.88 -11.03 18.10
C ALA A 148 -4.17 -11.01 16.61
N LEU A 149 -3.31 -10.39 15.82
CA LEU A 149 -3.36 -10.46 14.38
C LEU A 149 -2.01 -10.80 13.76
N LEU A 150 -2.04 -11.49 12.63
CA LEU A 150 -0.89 -11.92 11.86
C LEU A 150 -0.88 -11.16 10.52
N ILE A 151 0.26 -10.61 10.12
CA ILE A 151 0.40 -9.86 8.86
C ILE A 151 1.60 -10.38 8.08
N THR A 152 1.38 -10.75 6.81
CA THR A 152 2.46 -11.14 5.91
C THR A 152 3.31 -9.96 5.51
N GLY A 153 4.60 -10.20 5.24
CA GLY A 153 5.51 -9.19 4.68
C GLY A 153 5.65 -7.96 5.57
N ALA A 154 5.93 -8.18 6.84
CA ALA A 154 5.93 -7.17 7.90
C ALA A 154 6.82 -5.93 7.61
N ALA A 155 7.85 -6.06 6.78
CA ALA A 155 8.69 -4.94 6.36
C ALA A 155 8.08 -4.06 5.27
N GLY A 156 6.86 -4.37 4.79
CA GLY A 156 6.16 -3.58 3.78
C GLY A 156 5.41 -2.38 4.37
N GLY A 157 5.20 -1.34 3.56
CA GLY A 157 4.55 -0.10 4.01
C GLY A 157 3.11 -0.29 4.50
N VAL A 158 2.30 -1.13 3.84
CA VAL A 158 0.93 -1.45 4.28
C VAL A 158 0.96 -2.20 5.62
N ALA A 159 1.84 -3.21 5.73
CA ALA A 159 1.90 -4.07 6.91
C ALA A 159 2.28 -3.29 8.18
N GLY A 160 3.29 -2.41 8.09
CA GLY A 160 3.71 -1.58 9.23
C GLY A 160 2.61 -0.63 9.70
N MET A 161 1.89 0.00 8.78
CA MET A 161 0.77 0.91 9.12
C MET A 161 -0.44 0.15 9.66
N LEU A 162 -0.75 -1.03 9.10
CA LEU A 162 -1.81 -1.90 9.62
C LEU A 162 -1.49 -2.38 11.04
N SER A 163 -0.23 -2.72 11.31
CA SER A 163 0.23 -3.07 12.66
C SER A 163 -0.02 -1.92 13.64
N GLN A 164 0.41 -0.70 13.30
CA GLN A 164 0.19 0.47 14.16
C GLN A 164 -1.31 0.73 14.41
N LEU A 165 -2.15 0.67 13.36
CA LEU A 165 -3.60 0.81 13.49
C LEU A 165 -4.20 -0.26 14.40
N ALA A 166 -3.83 -1.52 14.21
CA ALA A 166 -4.34 -2.63 15.00
C ALA A 166 -4.00 -2.48 16.50
N LYS A 167 -2.82 -1.96 16.82
CA LYS A 167 -2.42 -1.65 18.20
C LYS A 167 -3.33 -0.60 18.85
N THR A 168 -3.81 0.39 18.10
CA THR A 168 -4.80 1.35 18.65
C THR A 168 -6.14 0.71 19.00
N HIS A 169 -6.38 -0.51 18.52
CA HIS A 169 -7.56 -1.32 18.82
C HIS A 169 -7.25 -2.49 19.81
N GLY A 170 -6.09 -2.44 20.47
CA GLY A 170 -5.71 -3.41 21.49
C GLY A 170 -5.24 -4.76 20.96
N PHE A 171 -4.82 -4.86 19.68
CA PHE A 171 -4.27 -6.10 19.15
C PHE A 171 -2.78 -6.25 19.48
N GLN A 172 -2.37 -7.46 19.85
CA GLN A 172 -1.00 -7.91 19.68
C GLN A 172 -0.74 -8.10 18.19
N THR A 173 0.37 -7.57 17.68
CA THR A 173 0.69 -7.62 16.26
C THR A 173 1.85 -8.56 16.00
N ILE A 174 1.61 -9.57 15.17
CA ILE A 174 2.60 -10.57 14.77
C ILE A 174 2.85 -10.37 13.27
N GLY A 175 4.09 -10.12 12.90
CA GLY A 175 4.50 -9.98 11.51
C GLY A 175 5.31 -11.18 11.03
N THR A 176 5.41 -11.37 9.71
CA THR A 176 6.34 -12.35 9.14
C THR A 176 7.29 -11.71 8.13
N ALA A 177 8.58 -12.08 8.18
CA ALA A 177 9.58 -11.62 7.22
C ALA A 177 10.71 -12.64 7.04
N ARG A 178 11.25 -12.75 5.80
CA ARG A 178 12.24 -13.79 5.42
C ARG A 178 13.63 -13.57 6.01
N THR A 179 14.06 -12.31 6.11
CA THR A 179 15.45 -12.00 6.47
C THR A 179 15.54 -11.29 7.82
N PRO A 180 16.63 -11.46 8.58
CA PRO A 180 16.83 -10.76 9.85
C PRO A 180 16.64 -9.24 9.71
N ILE A 181 17.26 -8.62 8.72
CA ILE A 181 17.16 -7.16 8.50
C ILE A 181 15.71 -6.69 8.32
N LYS A 182 14.86 -7.49 7.68
CA LYS A 182 13.44 -7.20 7.52
C LYS A 182 12.67 -7.41 8.82
N ARG A 183 13.06 -8.40 9.62
CA ARG A 183 12.46 -8.61 10.94
C ARG A 183 12.78 -7.46 11.87
N ASP A 184 14.05 -7.03 11.92
CA ASP A 184 14.49 -5.89 12.73
C ASP A 184 13.79 -4.60 12.30
N PHE A 185 13.68 -4.35 10.97
CA PHE A 185 12.94 -3.22 10.44
C PHE A 185 11.47 -3.24 10.87
N ALA A 186 10.80 -4.37 10.79
CA ALA A 186 9.40 -4.50 11.18
C ALA A 186 9.19 -4.26 12.69
N LEU A 187 10.08 -4.80 13.55
CA LEU A 187 10.05 -4.53 14.99
C LEU A 187 10.22 -3.02 15.27
N ALA A 188 11.19 -2.38 14.62
CA ALA A 188 11.42 -0.93 14.76
C ALA A 188 10.22 -0.08 14.26
N ASN A 189 9.39 -0.62 13.36
CA ASN A 189 8.20 0.03 12.80
C ASN A 189 6.88 -0.41 13.46
N GLY A 190 6.94 -1.01 14.65
CA GLY A 190 5.79 -1.11 15.54
C GLY A 190 5.16 -2.49 15.65
N PHE A 191 5.73 -3.56 15.11
CA PHE A 191 5.29 -4.92 15.43
C PHE A 191 5.73 -5.33 16.83
N ASP A 192 4.89 -6.11 17.52
CA ASP A 192 5.24 -6.67 18.85
C ASP A 192 6.11 -7.91 18.71
N VAL A 193 5.84 -8.73 17.69
CA VAL A 193 6.58 -9.97 17.36
C VAL A 193 6.77 -10.05 15.85
N VAL A 194 7.96 -10.47 15.41
CA VAL A 194 8.18 -10.78 13.98
C VAL A 194 8.82 -12.16 13.86
N LEU A 195 8.12 -13.05 13.15
CA LEU A 195 8.49 -14.43 12.94
C LEU A 195 9.20 -14.61 11.59
N ASP A 196 9.92 -15.71 11.44
CA ASP A 196 10.34 -16.14 10.11
C ASP A 196 9.12 -16.48 9.25
N SER A 197 9.18 -16.16 7.96
CA SER A 197 8.06 -16.41 7.05
C SER A 197 8.07 -17.83 6.46
N ASN A 198 8.80 -18.79 7.05
CA ASN A 198 8.77 -20.17 6.58
C ASN A 198 7.37 -20.80 6.80
N PRO A 199 6.63 -21.17 5.73
CA PRO A 199 5.28 -21.72 5.87
C PRO A 199 5.21 -23.01 6.69
N GLU A 200 6.30 -23.79 6.72
CA GLU A 200 6.35 -25.08 7.41
C GLU A 200 6.35 -24.96 8.94
N SER A 201 7.06 -23.94 9.48
CA SER A 201 7.13 -23.70 10.92
C SER A 201 6.13 -22.66 11.42
N LEU A 202 5.50 -21.91 10.51
CA LEU A 202 4.70 -20.73 10.85
C LEU A 202 3.57 -21.03 11.85
N TYR A 203 2.86 -22.13 11.68
CA TYR A 203 1.78 -22.51 12.59
C TYR A 203 2.30 -22.65 14.02
N GLU A 204 3.37 -23.41 14.23
CA GLU A 204 3.95 -23.65 15.55
C GLU A 204 4.47 -22.36 16.17
N ASP A 205 5.15 -21.52 15.37
CA ASP A 205 5.69 -20.24 15.81
C ASP A 205 4.58 -19.26 16.23
N VAL A 206 3.47 -19.20 15.49
CA VAL A 206 2.30 -18.38 15.84
C VAL A 206 1.63 -18.91 17.10
N MET A 207 1.43 -20.24 17.23
CA MET A 207 0.86 -20.82 18.44
C MET A 207 1.71 -20.54 19.66
N LYS A 208 3.03 -20.60 19.54
CA LYS A 208 3.96 -20.22 20.61
C LYS A 208 3.83 -18.74 20.98
N ALA A 209 3.79 -17.84 19.98
CA ALA A 209 3.67 -16.40 20.21
C ALA A 209 2.32 -15.99 20.83
N THR A 210 1.28 -16.81 20.66
CA THR A 210 -0.08 -16.57 21.16
C THR A 210 -0.47 -17.46 22.35
N ALA A 211 0.49 -18.13 22.99
CA ALA A 211 0.25 -19.08 24.08
C ALA A 211 -0.82 -20.15 23.75
N GLY A 212 -0.81 -20.65 22.52
CA GLY A 212 -1.71 -21.70 22.04
C GLY A 212 -3.08 -21.22 21.56
N LEU A 213 -3.38 -19.92 21.61
CA LEU A 213 -4.71 -19.39 21.25
C LEU A 213 -4.91 -19.18 19.75
N GLY A 214 -3.83 -18.95 18.99
CA GLY A 214 -3.88 -18.52 17.60
C GLY A 214 -4.26 -17.04 17.46
N VAL A 215 -4.47 -16.57 16.21
CA VAL A 215 -4.77 -15.19 15.89
C VAL A 215 -6.23 -15.00 15.47
N ASN A 216 -6.82 -13.86 15.81
CA ASN A 216 -8.20 -13.53 15.44
C ASN A 216 -8.30 -13.11 13.97
N LEU A 217 -7.24 -12.46 13.45
CA LEU A 217 -7.15 -11.98 12.09
C LEU A 217 -5.80 -12.36 11.48
N ALA A 218 -5.82 -12.77 10.22
CA ALA A 218 -4.62 -12.97 9.43
C ALA A 218 -4.74 -12.19 8.11
N TYR A 219 -3.80 -11.30 7.83
CA TYR A 219 -3.77 -10.51 6.60
C TYR A 219 -2.68 -11.04 5.67
N ASP A 220 -3.10 -11.54 4.53
CA ASP A 220 -2.21 -12.15 3.56
C ASP A 220 -2.21 -11.42 2.22
N HIS A 221 -1.01 -11.07 1.74
CA HIS A 221 -0.79 -10.55 0.40
C HIS A 221 0.12 -11.44 -0.45
N LEU A 222 0.61 -12.53 0.11
CA LEU A 222 1.52 -13.44 -0.57
C LEU A 222 0.78 -14.52 -1.35
N GLY A 223 -0.24 -15.15 -0.75
CA GLY A 223 -0.90 -16.32 -1.35
C GLY A 223 -0.03 -17.56 -1.29
N GLY A 224 -0.04 -18.39 -2.34
CA GLY A 224 0.78 -19.60 -2.45
C GLY A 224 0.65 -20.52 -1.24
N ALA A 225 1.78 -21.03 -0.74
CA ALA A 225 1.84 -21.89 0.45
C ALA A 225 1.57 -21.14 1.77
N TYR A 226 1.59 -19.80 1.76
CA TYR A 226 1.42 -19.02 2.98
C TYR A 226 -0.03 -18.99 3.46
N LEU A 227 -1.00 -18.78 2.56
CA LEU A 227 -2.40 -18.64 2.95
C LEU A 227 -2.93 -19.84 3.76
N PRO A 228 -2.68 -21.11 3.40
CA PRO A 228 -3.07 -22.24 4.22
C PRO A 228 -2.47 -22.23 5.62
N ALA A 229 -1.20 -21.86 5.76
CA ALA A 229 -0.53 -21.75 7.05
C ALA A 229 -1.17 -20.67 7.94
N TYR A 230 -1.56 -19.53 7.36
CA TYR A 230 -2.28 -18.47 8.07
C TYR A 230 -3.67 -18.92 8.53
N ILE A 231 -4.41 -19.65 7.68
CA ILE A 231 -5.73 -20.18 8.04
C ILE A 231 -5.61 -21.15 9.22
N ARG A 232 -4.62 -22.03 9.23
CA ARG A 232 -4.37 -22.96 10.33
C ARG A 232 -4.05 -22.25 11.65
N SER A 233 -3.40 -21.09 11.58
CA SER A 233 -3.01 -20.27 12.73
C SER A 233 -4.15 -19.45 13.34
N LEU A 234 -5.36 -19.48 12.75
CA LEU A 234 -6.51 -18.75 13.26
C LEU A 234 -7.03 -19.39 14.56
N SER A 235 -7.46 -18.52 15.48
CA SER A 235 -8.28 -18.89 16.65
C SER A 235 -9.71 -19.22 16.23
N SER A 236 -10.54 -19.74 17.15
CA SER A 236 -11.97 -19.94 16.88
C SER A 236 -12.64 -18.62 16.47
N LEU A 237 -13.51 -18.69 15.45
CA LEU A 237 -14.18 -17.55 14.80
C LEU A 237 -13.21 -16.56 14.13
N GLY A 238 -11.95 -16.94 13.96
CA GLY A 238 -10.94 -16.11 13.30
C GLY A 238 -11.18 -15.96 11.79
N THR A 239 -10.66 -14.89 11.21
CA THR A 239 -10.80 -14.58 9.77
C THR A 239 -9.45 -14.33 9.11
N ALA A 240 -9.19 -15.00 8.00
CA ALA A 240 -8.10 -14.68 7.08
C ALA A 240 -8.60 -13.74 5.97
N ILE A 241 -7.84 -12.67 5.70
CA ILE A 241 -8.13 -11.69 4.66
C ILE A 241 -6.99 -11.72 3.66
N SER A 242 -7.26 -12.26 2.46
CA SER A 242 -6.33 -12.26 1.33
C SER A 242 -6.60 -11.04 0.46
N TYR A 243 -5.60 -10.17 0.29
CA TYR A 243 -5.73 -8.95 -0.49
C TYR A 243 -4.74 -8.84 -1.67
N ASN A 244 -3.90 -9.86 -1.84
CA ASN A 244 -3.05 -10.07 -3.02
C ASN A 244 -2.58 -11.54 -3.05
N VAL A 245 -1.96 -11.95 -4.16
CA VAL A 245 -1.41 -13.30 -4.36
C VAL A 245 -0.05 -13.21 -5.09
N ILE A 246 0.90 -12.50 -4.48
CA ILE A 246 2.21 -12.20 -5.10
C ILE A 246 2.98 -13.48 -5.46
N THR A 247 2.86 -14.54 -4.64
CA THR A 247 3.53 -15.84 -4.89
C THR A 247 2.63 -16.84 -5.62
N GLY A 248 1.50 -16.38 -6.16
CA GLY A 248 0.55 -17.22 -6.88
C GLY A 248 -0.62 -17.70 -6.06
N GLN A 249 -1.52 -18.43 -6.71
CA GLN A 249 -2.69 -19.03 -6.07
C GLN A 249 -2.26 -20.14 -5.08
N PRO A 250 -3.04 -20.40 -4.01
CA PRO A 250 -2.77 -21.50 -3.10
C PRO A 250 -2.72 -22.84 -3.86
N SER A 251 -1.73 -23.66 -3.53
CA SER A 251 -1.57 -25.01 -4.12
C SER A 251 -2.56 -26.03 -3.56
N VAL A 252 -3.26 -25.69 -2.49
CA VAL A 252 -4.28 -26.52 -1.82
C VAL A 252 -5.63 -25.81 -1.86
N ASP A 253 -6.70 -26.60 -1.89
CA ASP A 253 -8.05 -26.06 -1.81
C ASP A 253 -8.30 -25.44 -0.41
N VAL A 254 -8.54 -24.14 -0.38
CA VAL A 254 -8.77 -23.37 0.84
C VAL A 254 -9.99 -23.87 1.60
N PHE A 255 -11.05 -24.29 0.89
CA PHE A 255 -12.24 -24.82 1.54
C PHE A 255 -11.97 -26.15 2.25
N SER A 256 -11.15 -27.01 1.66
CA SER A 256 -10.71 -28.26 2.32
C SER A 256 -9.94 -27.98 3.60
N VAL A 257 -9.02 -27.01 3.61
CA VAL A 257 -8.31 -26.59 4.84
C VAL A 257 -9.29 -26.10 5.91
N MET A 258 -10.29 -25.31 5.53
CA MET A 258 -11.32 -24.85 6.48
C MET A 258 -12.16 -26.00 7.03
N ARG A 259 -12.47 -27.03 6.21
CA ARG A 259 -13.22 -28.23 6.63
C ARG A 259 -12.43 -29.09 7.62
N GLU A 260 -11.11 -29.19 7.48
CA GLU A 260 -10.25 -29.83 8.48
C GLU A 260 -10.35 -29.15 9.85
N LEU A 261 -10.62 -27.86 9.87
CA LEU A 261 -10.69 -26.99 11.06
C LEU A 261 -12.14 -26.60 11.42
N LEU A 262 -13.12 -27.41 11.04
CA LEU A 262 -14.57 -27.11 11.15
C LEU A 262 -14.99 -26.64 12.55
N SER A 263 -14.42 -27.22 13.60
CA SER A 263 -14.72 -26.85 14.99
C SER A 263 -14.35 -25.40 15.35
N LYS A 264 -13.48 -24.76 14.56
CA LYS A 264 -13.10 -23.36 14.78
C LYS A 264 -14.03 -22.35 14.12
N SER A 265 -14.91 -22.76 13.18
CA SER A 265 -15.85 -21.87 12.45
C SER A 265 -15.15 -20.68 11.80
N LEU A 266 -14.15 -20.95 10.98
CA LEU A 266 -13.27 -19.93 10.39
C LEU A 266 -13.91 -19.17 9.22
N GLY A 267 -13.48 -17.92 9.03
CA GLY A 267 -13.80 -17.11 7.85
C GLY A 267 -12.58 -16.91 6.94
N VAL A 268 -12.81 -16.87 5.62
CA VAL A 268 -11.83 -16.43 4.64
C VAL A 268 -12.48 -15.39 3.73
N ARG A 269 -11.83 -14.26 3.56
CA ARG A 269 -12.29 -13.15 2.71
C ARG A 269 -11.23 -12.76 1.71
N CYS A 270 -11.60 -12.67 0.42
CA CYS A 270 -10.82 -11.92 -0.55
C CYS A 270 -11.20 -10.44 -0.47
N PHE A 271 -10.20 -9.57 -0.42
CA PHE A 271 -10.40 -8.13 -0.32
C PHE A 271 -9.66 -7.38 -1.44
N SER A 272 -10.28 -6.34 -1.96
CA SER A 272 -9.65 -5.42 -2.90
C SER A 272 -10.15 -3.99 -2.67
N MET A 273 -9.23 -3.01 -2.74
CA MET A 273 -9.59 -1.58 -2.76
C MET A 273 -10.49 -1.19 -3.94
N HIS A 274 -10.55 -2.03 -4.98
CA HIS A 274 -11.45 -1.81 -6.13
C HIS A 274 -12.93 -1.89 -5.76
N THR A 275 -13.27 -2.47 -4.61
CA THR A 275 -14.61 -2.38 -4.03
C THR A 275 -15.10 -0.93 -3.86
N PHE A 276 -14.17 0.01 -3.70
CA PHE A 276 -14.48 1.43 -3.51
C PHE A 276 -14.37 2.26 -4.80
N ASP A 277 -14.16 1.64 -5.96
CA ASP A 277 -14.00 2.39 -7.23
C ASP A 277 -15.30 3.10 -7.64
N GLU A 278 -16.45 2.48 -7.40
CA GLU A 278 -17.78 3.04 -7.68
C GLU A 278 -18.31 3.93 -6.54
N ASN A 279 -17.61 4.00 -5.41
CA ASN A 279 -17.96 4.81 -4.26
C ASN A 279 -16.82 5.79 -3.91
N GLU A 280 -16.69 6.84 -4.73
CA GLU A 280 -15.66 7.86 -4.54
C GLU A 280 -15.75 8.53 -3.16
N SER A 281 -16.95 8.75 -2.64
CA SER A 281 -17.16 9.39 -1.32
C SER A 281 -16.52 8.58 -0.20
N ASN A 282 -16.78 7.27 -0.13
CA ASN A 282 -16.18 6.39 0.88
C ASN A 282 -14.67 6.31 0.71
N ARG A 283 -14.17 6.25 -0.53
CA ARG A 283 -12.74 6.23 -0.80
C ARG A 283 -12.06 7.51 -0.33
N ARG A 284 -12.66 8.68 -0.60
CA ARG A 284 -12.13 9.96 -0.14
C ARG A 284 -12.21 10.10 1.39
N GLN A 285 -13.27 9.61 2.01
CA GLN A 285 -13.39 9.59 3.48
C GLN A 285 -12.29 8.74 4.12
N LEU A 286 -11.97 7.55 3.57
CA LEU A 286 -10.87 6.72 4.04
C LEU A 286 -9.52 7.44 3.89
N MET A 287 -9.31 8.18 2.79
CA MET A 287 -8.08 8.96 2.63
C MET A 287 -8.00 10.11 3.62
N GLN A 288 -9.12 10.79 3.90
CA GLN A 288 -9.14 11.84 4.93
C GLN A 288 -8.81 11.28 6.31
N GLN A 289 -9.36 10.11 6.68
CA GLN A 289 -8.99 9.43 7.92
C GLN A 289 -7.50 9.06 7.98
N ALA A 290 -6.91 8.67 6.84
CA ALA A 290 -5.48 8.40 6.75
C ALA A 290 -4.66 9.68 6.98
N ILE A 291 -5.04 10.79 6.35
CA ILE A 291 -4.40 12.11 6.52
C ILE A 291 -4.48 12.53 8.00
N ASP A 292 -5.66 12.49 8.61
CA ASP A 292 -5.88 12.90 10.00
C ASP A 292 -5.08 12.04 10.99
N SER A 293 -5.00 10.73 10.74
CA SER A 293 -4.23 9.78 11.56
C SER A 293 -2.73 10.04 11.48
N MET A 294 -2.22 10.39 10.29
CA MET A 294 -0.81 10.73 10.10
C MET A 294 -0.50 12.13 10.62
N ALA A 295 -1.35 13.11 10.36
CA ALA A 295 -1.18 14.49 10.81
C ALA A 295 -1.14 14.63 12.35
N SER A 296 -1.93 13.81 13.04
CA SER A 296 -1.92 13.76 14.52
C SER A 296 -0.74 12.97 15.10
N GLY A 297 0.11 12.37 14.27
CA GLY A 297 1.21 11.50 14.72
C GLY A 297 0.77 10.14 15.28
N LYS A 298 -0.51 9.81 15.21
CA LYS A 298 -1.06 8.52 15.67
C LYS A 298 -0.51 7.35 14.88
N ILE A 299 -0.34 7.54 13.58
CA ILE A 299 0.30 6.58 12.65
C ILE A 299 1.45 7.30 11.95
N ARG A 300 2.58 6.61 11.85
CA ARG A 300 3.79 7.13 11.20
C ARG A 300 4.12 6.31 9.96
N ALA A 301 4.54 6.99 8.91
CA ALA A 301 5.13 6.33 7.75
C ALA A 301 6.48 5.70 8.16
N PRO A 302 6.82 4.51 7.63
CA PRO A 302 8.17 3.98 7.81
C PRO A 302 9.17 4.88 7.07
N LEU A 303 10.41 4.95 7.58
CA LEU A 303 11.48 5.70 6.90
C LEU A 303 11.62 5.19 5.45
N PRO A 304 11.51 6.07 4.44
CA PRO A 304 11.58 5.67 3.06
C PRO A 304 13.04 5.46 2.59
N THR A 305 13.20 4.60 1.58
CA THR A 305 14.41 4.62 0.75
C THR A 305 14.20 5.70 -0.31
N VAL A 306 14.96 6.80 -0.22
CA VAL A 306 14.85 7.93 -1.16
C VAL A 306 15.87 7.74 -2.29
N MET A 307 15.40 7.84 -3.53
CA MET A 307 16.18 7.72 -4.76
C MET A 307 15.82 8.89 -5.70
N SER A 308 16.68 9.20 -6.67
CA SER A 308 16.36 10.17 -7.74
C SER A 308 15.35 9.56 -8.72
N LEU A 309 14.52 10.39 -9.37
CA LEU A 309 13.66 9.95 -10.49
C LEU A 309 14.47 9.25 -11.60
N ASN A 310 15.73 9.67 -11.81
CA ASN A 310 16.63 9.02 -12.77
C ASN A 310 17.01 7.59 -12.41
N GLU A 311 16.85 7.20 -11.14
CA GLU A 311 17.13 5.85 -10.64
C GLU A 311 15.87 4.95 -10.62
N VAL A 312 14.81 5.35 -11.32
CA VAL A 312 13.53 4.61 -11.34
C VAL A 312 13.70 3.15 -11.74
N VAL A 313 14.59 2.84 -12.68
CA VAL A 313 14.91 1.46 -13.10
C VAL A 313 15.46 0.68 -11.91
N GLN A 314 16.43 1.25 -11.17
CA GLN A 314 17.01 0.61 -9.99
C GLN A 314 15.97 0.44 -8.87
N ALA A 315 15.09 1.43 -8.67
CA ALA A 315 13.98 1.34 -7.71
C ALA A 315 13.06 0.14 -8.01
N HIS A 316 12.75 -0.10 -9.27
CA HIS A 316 11.96 -1.25 -9.69
C HIS A 316 12.71 -2.58 -9.55
N ILE A 317 14.02 -2.62 -9.79
CA ILE A 317 14.85 -3.80 -9.53
C ILE A 317 14.81 -4.21 -8.06
N ILE A 318 14.96 -3.24 -7.14
CA ILE A 318 14.88 -3.47 -5.68
C ILE A 318 13.49 -4.02 -5.30
N LEU A 319 12.43 -3.45 -5.88
CA LEU A 319 11.05 -3.89 -5.62
C LEU A 319 10.79 -5.30 -6.16
N ASP A 320 11.25 -5.62 -7.38
CA ASP A 320 11.10 -6.95 -7.99
C ASP A 320 11.82 -8.05 -7.19
N LYS A 321 13.01 -7.75 -6.66
CA LYS A 321 13.75 -8.65 -5.77
C LYS A 321 13.12 -8.79 -4.39
N GLY A 322 12.11 -7.94 -4.09
CA GLY A 322 11.48 -7.89 -2.78
C GLY A 322 12.45 -7.43 -1.69
N GLU A 323 13.43 -6.60 -1.99
CA GLU A 323 14.43 -6.07 -1.04
C GLU A 323 14.00 -4.77 -0.35
N THR A 324 12.83 -4.25 -0.71
CA THR A 324 12.27 -3.01 -0.15
C THR A 324 12.06 -3.12 1.36
N LEU A 325 12.43 -2.07 2.07
CA LEU A 325 12.07 -1.78 3.44
C LEU A 325 11.12 -0.58 3.47
N GLY A 326 9.90 -0.78 3.95
CA GLY A 326 8.87 0.27 3.99
C GLY A 326 8.43 0.72 2.60
N LYS A 327 8.94 1.86 2.14
CA LYS A 327 8.55 2.53 0.89
C LYS A 327 9.78 3.04 0.13
N ILE A 328 9.78 2.88 -1.19
CA ILE A 328 10.70 3.62 -2.05
C ILE A 328 10.01 4.91 -2.48
N VAL A 329 10.73 6.02 -2.37
CA VAL A 329 10.27 7.36 -2.77
C VAL A 329 11.26 7.93 -3.77
N LEU A 330 10.78 8.36 -4.93
CA LEU A 330 11.58 9.06 -5.92
C LEU A 330 11.52 10.56 -5.67
N ASN A 331 12.70 11.19 -5.60
CA ASN A 331 12.84 12.63 -5.64
C ASN A 331 12.80 13.06 -7.12
N PRO A 332 11.81 13.86 -7.55
CA PRO A 332 11.67 14.29 -8.95
C PRO A 332 12.62 15.40 -9.36
N GLN A 333 13.39 15.99 -8.42
CA GLN A 333 14.29 17.14 -8.66
C GLN A 333 15.74 16.71 -8.84
#